data_9b9110390ea62fccfab0148c7bb3bdb7
#
_entry.id   9b9110390ea62fccfab0148c7bb3bdb7
#
_cell.length_a   1.000
_cell.length_b   1.000
_cell.length_c   1.000
_cell.angle_alpha   90.00
_cell.angle_beta   90.00
_cell.angle_gamma   90.00
#
_symmetry.space_group_name_H-M   'P 1'
#
loop_
_entity.id
_entity.type
_entity.pdbx_description
1 polymer ?
#
loop_
_entity_poly.entity_id
_entity_poly.type
_entity_poly.pdbx_seq_one_letter_code
_entity_poly.pdbx_strand_id
1 'polypeptide(L)'
;GLVDFSKAEPRFDFTANIEKANLQRLNLYKENIDINGQMDFRFTGSDIDNFLGSARIHHASLLKNGKHISFDSLSIVSTREGNNKTIVINSNEFDATIEGEFSINELPNVFQTFLNRYYPSYVNPPVRQLKNERFSFTVHTRKVDDYIDLFNKRLSGFNDASVSGSIDS
;
A
#
# COMPACT_ATOMS: atom_id res chain seq x y z
N GLY A 1 -11.48 0.75 -21.52
CA GLY A 1 -11.76 0.24 -20.18
C GLY A 1 -13.22 -0.12 -19.96
N LEU A 2 -13.47 -0.99 -19.03
CA LEU A 2 -14.81 -1.42 -18.61
C LEU A 2 -15.00 -1.03 -17.15
N VAL A 3 -16.15 -0.42 -16.83
CA VAL A 3 -16.62 -0.23 -15.46
C VAL A 3 -18.05 -0.74 -15.41
N ASP A 4 -18.28 -1.80 -14.63
CA ASP A 4 -19.57 -2.48 -14.54
C ASP A 4 -20.10 -2.40 -13.12
N PHE A 5 -21.22 -1.69 -12.94
CA PHE A 5 -21.96 -1.54 -11.70
C PHE A 5 -23.24 -2.39 -11.67
N SER A 6 -23.47 -3.25 -12.66
CA SER A 6 -24.68 -4.06 -12.74
C SER A 6 -24.74 -5.22 -11.74
N LYS A 7 -23.61 -5.53 -11.12
CA LYS A 7 -23.47 -6.59 -10.11
C LYS A 7 -23.39 -6.02 -8.70
N ALA A 8 -23.66 -6.86 -7.71
CA ALA A 8 -23.52 -6.49 -6.30
C ALA A 8 -22.09 -6.01 -5.95
N GLU A 9 -21.09 -6.57 -6.62
CA GLU A 9 -19.70 -6.10 -6.55
C GLU A 9 -19.32 -5.46 -7.89
N PRO A 10 -19.00 -4.16 -7.90
CA PRO A 10 -18.53 -3.46 -9.10
C PRO A 10 -17.26 -4.08 -9.65
N ARG A 11 -17.16 -4.13 -10.99
CA ARG A 11 -15.96 -4.58 -11.68
C ARG A 11 -15.32 -3.44 -12.46
N PHE A 12 -14.00 -3.37 -12.32
CA PHE A 12 -13.16 -2.38 -12.97
C PHE A 12 -12.10 -3.09 -13.82
N ASP A 13 -12.01 -2.72 -15.10
CA ASP A 13 -10.98 -3.19 -16.02
C ASP A 13 -10.61 -2.01 -16.93
N PHE A 14 -9.57 -1.29 -16.55
CA PHE A 14 -9.14 -0.13 -17.33
C PHE A 14 -7.64 0.13 -17.21
N THR A 15 -7.11 0.75 -18.25
CA THR A 15 -5.76 1.30 -18.31
C THR A 15 -5.86 2.82 -18.29
N ALA A 16 -5.05 3.47 -17.49
CA ALA A 16 -4.93 4.92 -17.43
C ALA A 16 -3.47 5.35 -17.69
N ASN A 17 -3.31 6.38 -18.49
CA ASN A 17 -2.03 7.11 -18.59
C ASN A 17 -2.20 8.46 -17.91
N ILE A 18 -1.50 8.65 -16.80
CA ILE A 18 -1.56 9.85 -16.00
C ILE A 18 -0.32 10.68 -16.28
N GLU A 19 -0.45 11.76 -17.03
CA GLU A 19 0.65 12.69 -17.30
C GLU A 19 1.01 13.48 -16.03
N LYS A 20 -0.01 13.92 -15.29
CA LYS A 20 0.16 14.59 -14.01
C LYS A 20 -1.15 14.55 -13.21
N ALA A 21 -1.08 14.05 -11.99
CA ALA A 21 -2.17 14.13 -11.03
C ALA A 21 -1.65 14.61 -9.68
N ASN A 22 -2.39 15.53 -9.06
CA ASN A 22 -2.08 16.03 -7.73
C ASN A 22 -2.99 15.35 -6.71
N LEU A 23 -2.42 14.53 -5.83
CA LEU A 23 -3.19 13.72 -4.87
C LEU A 23 -3.95 14.57 -3.84
N GLN A 24 -3.42 15.73 -3.46
CA GLN A 24 -4.09 16.64 -2.54
C GLN A 24 -5.34 17.26 -3.19
N ARG A 25 -5.22 17.71 -4.44
CA ARG A 25 -6.36 18.29 -5.18
C ARG A 25 -7.46 17.27 -5.46
N LEU A 26 -7.08 15.99 -5.57
CA LEU A 26 -8.02 14.88 -5.74
C LEU A 26 -8.61 14.37 -4.41
N ASN A 27 -8.23 14.98 -3.27
CA ASN A 27 -8.62 14.54 -1.93
C ASN A 27 -8.21 13.11 -1.58
N LEU A 28 -7.16 12.59 -2.26
CA LEU A 28 -6.62 11.25 -2.02
C LEU A 28 -5.51 11.24 -0.98
N TYR A 29 -4.87 12.40 -0.74
CA TYR A 29 -3.82 12.55 0.26
C TYR A 29 -3.83 13.96 0.86
N LYS A 30 -3.34 14.12 2.09
CA LYS A 30 -3.37 15.39 2.82
C LYS A 30 -2.30 16.39 2.37
N GLU A 31 -1.18 15.89 1.87
CA GLU A 31 -0.06 16.72 1.46
C GLU A 31 0.01 16.85 -0.06
N ASN A 32 0.76 17.85 -0.52
CA ASN A 32 0.96 18.09 -1.95
C ASN A 32 1.92 17.04 -2.53
N ILE A 33 1.34 16.10 -3.27
CA ILE A 33 2.08 15.06 -4.00
C ILE A 33 1.58 15.07 -5.43
N ASP A 34 2.49 15.25 -6.37
CA ASP A 34 2.23 15.07 -7.79
C ASP A 34 2.69 13.67 -8.20
N ILE A 35 1.87 12.97 -8.97
CA ILE A 35 2.18 11.67 -9.55
C ILE A 35 1.98 11.68 -11.05
N ASN A 36 2.73 10.87 -11.75
CA ASN A 36 2.50 10.45 -13.13
C ASN A 36 2.78 8.96 -13.29
N GLY A 37 2.37 8.37 -14.40
CA GLY A 37 2.64 6.97 -14.70
C GLY A 37 1.53 6.30 -15.50
N GLN A 38 1.78 5.06 -15.89
CA GLN A 38 0.81 4.19 -16.52
C GLN A 38 0.24 3.25 -15.47
N MET A 39 -1.07 3.07 -15.47
CA MET A 39 -1.78 2.25 -14.49
C MET A 39 -2.73 1.29 -15.19
N ASP A 40 -2.64 0.01 -14.83
CA ASP A 40 -3.55 -1.05 -15.28
C ASP A 40 -4.30 -1.58 -14.05
N PHE A 41 -5.62 -1.50 -14.09
CA PHE A 41 -6.50 -1.95 -13.00
C PHE A 41 -7.45 -3.03 -13.50
N ARG A 42 -7.46 -4.18 -12.82
CA ARG A 42 -8.41 -5.27 -13.04
C ARG A 42 -8.85 -5.81 -11.70
N PHE A 43 -9.96 -5.28 -11.18
CA PHE A 43 -10.43 -5.69 -9.86
C PHE A 43 -11.94 -5.66 -9.74
N THR A 44 -12.44 -6.33 -8.71
CA THR A 44 -13.79 -6.23 -8.19
C THR A 44 -13.74 -5.70 -6.75
N GLY A 45 -14.83 -5.10 -6.31
CA GLY A 45 -14.98 -4.56 -4.95
C GLY A 45 -15.47 -3.13 -4.94
N SER A 46 -16.23 -2.77 -3.89
CA SER A 46 -16.82 -1.44 -3.72
C SER A 46 -15.91 -0.46 -2.97
N ASP A 47 -14.92 -0.99 -2.24
CA ASP A 47 -13.97 -0.25 -1.41
C ASP A 47 -12.63 -0.98 -1.36
N ILE A 48 -11.63 -0.35 -0.74
CA ILE A 48 -10.27 -0.89 -0.66
C ILE A 48 -10.19 -2.18 0.15
N ASP A 49 -11.05 -2.38 1.14
CA ASP A 49 -11.06 -3.60 1.95
C ASP A 49 -11.62 -4.81 1.18
N ASN A 50 -12.46 -4.55 0.19
CA ASN A 50 -13.06 -5.56 -0.69
C ASN A 50 -12.37 -5.65 -2.06
N PHE A 51 -11.25 -4.96 -2.24
CA PHE A 51 -10.46 -5.04 -3.47
C PHE A 51 -9.98 -6.48 -3.71
N LEU A 52 -10.42 -7.08 -4.81
CA LEU A 52 -9.97 -8.40 -5.29
C LEU A 52 -9.56 -8.29 -6.76
N GLY A 53 -8.33 -8.64 -7.07
CA GLY A 53 -7.78 -8.56 -8.41
C GLY A 53 -6.38 -7.99 -8.43
N SER A 54 -6.06 -7.20 -9.45
CA SER A 54 -4.72 -6.66 -9.64
C SER A 54 -4.73 -5.18 -9.98
N ALA A 55 -3.71 -4.48 -9.46
CA ALA A 55 -3.34 -3.13 -9.87
C ALA A 55 -1.85 -3.16 -10.26
N ARG A 56 -1.51 -2.56 -11.40
CA ARG A 56 -0.12 -2.40 -11.85
C ARG A 56 0.14 -0.95 -12.18
N ILE A 57 1.30 -0.48 -11.76
CA ILE A 57 1.79 0.87 -12.05
C ILE A 57 3.14 0.71 -12.74
N HIS A 58 3.33 1.39 -13.87
CA HIS A 58 4.55 1.33 -14.65
C HIS A 58 5.07 2.72 -14.93
N HIS A 59 6.40 2.86 -14.99
CA HIS A 59 7.07 4.11 -15.36
C HIS A 59 6.50 5.32 -14.61
N ALA A 60 6.27 5.14 -13.32
CA ALA A 60 5.67 6.17 -12.50
C ALA A 60 6.72 7.04 -11.84
N SER A 61 6.35 8.26 -11.56
CA SER A 61 7.12 9.13 -10.70
C SER A 61 6.24 9.85 -9.68
N LEU A 62 6.86 10.21 -8.58
CA LEU A 62 6.26 10.91 -7.48
C LEU A 62 7.13 12.11 -7.13
N LEU A 63 6.51 13.29 -7.08
CA LEU A 63 7.16 14.54 -6.67
C LEU A 63 6.52 15.04 -5.38
N LYS A 64 7.32 15.12 -4.31
CA LYS A 64 6.92 15.67 -3.02
C LYS A 64 8.00 16.62 -2.50
N ASN A 65 7.62 17.85 -2.18
CA ASN A 65 8.52 18.86 -1.59
C ASN A 65 9.83 19.05 -2.37
N GLY A 66 9.77 18.99 -3.72
CA GLY A 66 10.93 19.12 -4.59
C GLY A 66 11.78 17.85 -4.74
N LYS A 67 11.52 16.80 -3.98
CA LYS A 67 12.15 15.48 -4.13
C LYS A 67 11.37 14.64 -5.13
N HIS A 68 12.07 14.15 -6.15
CA HIS A 68 11.53 13.32 -7.22
C HIS A 68 12.00 11.89 -7.03
N ILE A 69 11.05 10.94 -7.06
CA ILE A 69 11.31 9.50 -7.02
C ILE A 69 10.61 8.83 -8.18
N SER A 70 11.29 7.91 -8.83
CA SER A 70 10.77 7.12 -9.95
C SER A 70 10.55 5.68 -9.54
N PHE A 71 9.48 5.09 -10.03
CA PHE A 71 9.14 3.67 -9.92
C PHE A 71 9.13 3.05 -11.30
N ASP A 72 9.90 2.00 -11.52
CA ASP A 72 9.83 1.27 -12.79
C ASP A 72 8.56 0.44 -12.86
N SER A 73 8.26 -0.32 -11.81
CA SER A 73 7.04 -1.09 -11.72
C SER A 73 6.61 -1.32 -10.28
N LEU A 74 5.30 -1.31 -10.05
CA LEU A 74 4.64 -1.74 -8.83
C LEU A 74 3.44 -2.60 -9.22
N SER A 75 3.38 -3.81 -8.70
CA SER A 75 2.25 -4.73 -8.88
C SER A 75 1.65 -5.08 -7.54
N ILE A 76 0.34 -4.96 -7.42
CA ILE A 76 -0.44 -5.36 -6.26
C ILE A 76 -1.46 -6.39 -6.73
N VAL A 77 -1.48 -7.56 -6.09
CA VAL A 77 -2.47 -8.60 -6.35
C VAL A 77 -3.15 -8.93 -5.03
N SER A 78 -4.48 -8.87 -5.02
CA SER A 78 -5.31 -9.25 -3.88
C SER A 78 -6.20 -10.42 -4.26
N THR A 79 -6.16 -11.47 -3.46
CA THR A 79 -7.00 -12.67 -3.56
C THR A 79 -7.65 -12.96 -2.22
N ARG A 80 -8.74 -13.74 -2.23
CA ARG A 80 -9.44 -14.16 -1.02
C ARG A 80 -9.89 -15.61 -1.16
N GLU A 81 -9.69 -16.39 -0.10
CA GLU A 81 -10.20 -17.74 0.04
C GLU A 81 -10.93 -17.84 1.39
N GLY A 82 -12.25 -17.90 1.34
CA GLY A 82 -13.09 -17.76 2.54
C GLY A 82 -12.88 -16.39 3.20
N ASN A 83 -12.51 -16.38 4.48
CA ASN A 83 -12.16 -15.15 5.21
C ASN A 83 -10.69 -14.73 5.05
N ASN A 84 -9.85 -15.63 4.57
CA ASN A 84 -8.43 -15.38 4.41
C ASN A 84 -8.17 -14.55 3.16
N LYS A 85 -7.59 -13.38 3.33
CA LYS A 85 -7.17 -12.47 2.26
C LYS A 85 -5.66 -12.57 2.09
N THR A 86 -5.19 -12.58 0.85
CA THR A 86 -3.76 -12.50 0.53
C THR A 86 -3.51 -11.28 -0.34
N ILE A 87 -2.60 -10.42 0.07
CA ILE A 87 -2.10 -9.32 -0.74
C ILE A 87 -0.63 -9.57 -1.02
N VAL A 88 -0.29 -9.59 -2.30
CA VAL A 88 1.10 -9.67 -2.78
C VAL A 88 1.45 -8.38 -3.48
N ILE A 89 2.54 -7.75 -3.04
CA ILE A 89 3.08 -6.52 -3.61
C ILE A 89 4.47 -6.84 -4.13
N ASN A 90 4.74 -6.48 -5.38
CA ASN A 90 6.07 -6.62 -5.98
C ASN A 90 6.45 -5.30 -6.65
N SER A 91 7.65 -4.84 -6.39
CA SER A 91 8.26 -3.70 -7.06
C SER A 91 9.77 -3.91 -7.24
N ASN A 92 10.43 -2.98 -7.89
CA ASN A 92 11.90 -3.03 -7.98
C ASN A 92 12.57 -2.76 -6.64
N GLU A 93 11.88 -2.05 -5.74
CA GLU A 93 12.41 -1.59 -4.47
C GLU A 93 12.11 -2.52 -3.32
N PHE A 94 10.96 -3.21 -3.36
CA PHE A 94 10.55 -4.13 -2.30
C PHE A 94 9.52 -5.15 -2.79
N ASP A 95 9.43 -6.25 -2.07
CA ASP A 95 8.34 -7.23 -2.17
C ASP A 95 7.69 -7.35 -0.80
N ALA A 96 6.36 -7.52 -0.78
CA ALA A 96 5.62 -7.76 0.44
C ALA A 96 4.49 -8.75 0.22
N THR A 97 4.24 -9.57 1.23
CA THR A 97 3.07 -10.46 1.30
C THR A 97 2.40 -10.27 2.64
N ILE A 98 1.08 -10.16 2.62
CA ILE A 98 0.22 -10.09 3.82
C ILE A 98 -0.86 -11.15 3.63
N GLU A 99 -1.05 -12.02 4.60
CA GLU A 99 -2.00 -13.14 4.52
C GLU A 99 -2.74 -13.31 5.83
N GLY A 100 -4.07 -13.34 5.78
CA GLY A 100 -4.93 -13.54 6.95
C GLY A 100 -6.24 -12.78 6.89
N GLU A 101 -6.83 -12.56 8.06
CA GLU A 101 -8.03 -11.75 8.25
C GLU A 101 -7.61 -10.35 8.70
N PHE A 102 -7.75 -9.35 7.83
CA PHE A 102 -7.34 -7.97 8.10
C PHE A 102 -8.09 -6.96 7.24
N SER A 103 -8.15 -5.72 7.73
CA SER A 103 -8.60 -4.54 6.98
C SER A 103 -7.40 -3.79 6.41
N ILE A 104 -7.42 -3.50 5.11
CA ILE A 104 -6.38 -2.71 4.45
C ILE A 104 -6.35 -1.29 5.04
N ASN A 105 -7.52 -0.74 5.38
CA ASN A 105 -7.64 0.58 5.99
C ASN A 105 -6.97 0.66 7.38
N GLU A 106 -6.93 -0.46 8.11
CA GLU A 106 -6.33 -0.52 9.44
C GLU A 106 -4.83 -0.86 9.43
N LEU A 107 -4.28 -1.35 8.32
CA LEU A 107 -2.85 -1.71 8.23
C LEU A 107 -1.89 -0.61 8.75
N PRO A 108 -2.08 0.69 8.46
CA PRO A 108 -1.22 1.74 9.02
C PRO A 108 -1.23 1.76 10.55
N ASN A 109 -2.42 1.61 11.17
CA ASN A 109 -2.57 1.57 12.63
C ASN A 109 -1.95 0.30 13.23
N VAL A 110 -2.11 -0.83 12.53
CA VAL A 110 -1.52 -2.12 12.92
C VAL A 110 0.00 -2.03 12.93
N PHE A 111 0.61 -1.53 11.87
CA PHE A 111 2.06 -1.36 11.82
C PHE A 111 2.56 -0.32 12.83
N GLN A 112 1.80 0.75 13.06
CA GLN A 112 2.11 1.71 14.12
C GLN A 112 2.10 1.06 15.51
N THR A 113 1.11 0.20 15.80
CA THR A 113 1.04 -0.57 17.04
C THR A 113 2.24 -1.51 17.18
N PHE A 114 2.55 -2.24 16.12
CA PHE A 114 3.71 -3.13 16.07
C PHE A 114 5.01 -2.37 16.34
N LEU A 115 5.25 -1.28 15.63
CA LEU A 115 6.44 -0.46 15.81
C LEU A 115 6.50 0.19 17.21
N ASN A 116 5.38 0.68 17.74
CA ASN A 116 5.33 1.24 19.09
C ASN A 116 5.70 0.20 20.16
N ARG A 117 5.33 -1.07 19.98
CA ARG A 117 5.68 -2.15 20.91
C ARG A 117 7.19 -2.35 21.04
N TYR A 118 7.94 -2.19 19.93
CA TYR A 118 9.39 -2.38 19.91
C TYR A 118 10.17 -1.08 20.07
N TYR A 119 9.58 0.04 19.65
CA TYR A 119 10.22 1.37 19.64
C TYR A 119 9.32 2.46 20.25
N PRO A 120 8.88 2.31 21.53
CA PRO A 120 7.92 3.23 22.16
C PRO A 120 8.41 4.67 22.25
N SER A 121 9.72 4.89 22.32
CA SER A 121 10.31 6.23 22.35
C SER A 121 10.29 6.97 21.02
N TYR A 122 10.06 6.26 19.90
CA TYR A 122 10.10 6.82 18.54
C TYR A 122 8.74 6.80 17.84
N VAL A 123 7.85 5.91 18.24
CA VAL A 123 6.55 5.72 17.61
C VAL A 123 5.46 5.86 18.66
N ASN A 124 4.56 6.82 18.49
CA ASN A 124 3.41 6.99 19.38
C ASN A 124 2.42 5.82 19.20
N PRO A 125 1.68 5.42 20.25
CA PRO A 125 0.63 4.44 20.11
C PRO A 125 -0.48 4.97 19.18
N PRO A 126 -1.18 4.09 18.44
CA PRO A 126 -2.29 4.51 17.60
C PRO A 126 -3.46 5.01 18.47
N VAL A 127 -4.27 5.89 17.87
CA VAL A 127 -5.42 6.49 18.56
C VAL A 127 -6.56 5.50 18.77
N ARG A 128 -6.62 4.43 17.94
CA ARG A 128 -7.67 3.41 17.98
C ARG A 128 -7.10 2.06 18.39
N GLN A 129 -7.86 1.32 19.19
CA GLN A 129 -7.58 -0.09 19.43
C GLN A 129 -7.96 -0.90 18.18
N LEU A 130 -7.05 -1.74 17.74
CA LEU A 130 -7.28 -2.70 16.69
C LEU A 130 -8.21 -3.80 17.17
N LYS A 131 -9.07 -4.31 16.31
CA LYS A 131 -9.97 -5.42 16.62
C LYS A 131 -10.02 -6.38 15.45
N ASN A 132 -9.89 -7.68 15.78
CA ASN A 132 -10.04 -8.78 14.82
C ASN A 132 -9.02 -8.77 13.66
N GLU A 133 -7.82 -8.30 13.91
CA GLU A 133 -6.74 -8.37 12.94
C GLU A 133 -5.89 -9.61 13.24
N ARG A 134 -5.94 -10.59 12.34
CA ARG A 134 -5.16 -11.82 12.45
C ARG A 134 -4.51 -12.14 11.13
N PHE A 135 -3.23 -11.81 10.98
CA PHE A 135 -2.49 -12.03 9.75
C PHE A 135 -0.99 -12.20 9.98
N SER A 136 -0.33 -12.79 9.00
CA SER A 136 1.12 -12.80 8.87
C SER A 136 1.57 -11.85 7.76
N PHE A 137 2.78 -11.35 7.86
CA PHE A 137 3.39 -10.53 6.83
C PHE A 137 4.86 -10.84 6.65
N THR A 138 5.33 -10.64 5.43
CA THR A 138 6.74 -10.69 5.07
C THR A 138 7.04 -9.52 4.13
N VAL A 139 8.12 -8.80 4.41
CA VAL A 139 8.58 -7.68 3.60
C VAL A 139 10.07 -7.88 3.34
N HIS A 140 10.46 -7.85 2.08
CA HIS A 140 11.86 -7.82 1.64
C HIS A 140 12.10 -6.51 0.93
N THR A 141 13.01 -5.72 1.43
CA THR A 141 13.37 -4.44 0.83
C THR A 141 14.69 -4.52 0.10
N ARG A 142 14.84 -3.71 -0.93
CA ARG A 142 16.09 -3.46 -1.66
C ARG A 142 16.55 -2.03 -1.40
N LYS A 143 16.18 -1.08 -2.23
CA LYS A 143 16.56 0.34 -2.07
C LYS A 143 15.32 1.17 -1.75
N VAL A 144 14.93 1.25 -0.48
CA VAL A 144 13.69 1.91 -0.02
C VAL A 144 13.90 3.17 0.80
N ASP A 145 15.11 3.44 1.28
CA ASP A 145 15.35 4.57 2.19
C ASP A 145 14.96 5.91 1.55
N ASP A 146 15.18 6.09 0.25
CA ASP A 146 14.76 7.29 -0.47
C ASP A 146 13.25 7.51 -0.46
N TYR A 147 12.47 6.42 -0.52
CA TYR A 147 11.00 6.47 -0.45
C TYR A 147 10.53 6.75 0.98
N ILE A 148 11.14 6.10 1.96
CA ILE A 148 10.83 6.31 3.38
C ILE A 148 11.12 7.75 3.77
N ASP A 149 12.24 8.33 3.33
CA ASP A 149 12.64 9.72 3.61
C ASP A 149 11.64 10.77 3.08
N LEU A 150 10.87 10.44 2.03
CA LEU A 150 9.77 11.31 1.58
C LEU A 150 8.67 11.49 2.62
N PHE A 151 8.43 10.48 3.44
CA PHE A 151 7.34 10.45 4.39
C PHE A 151 7.82 10.69 5.81
N ASN A 152 9.00 10.19 6.16
CA ASN A 152 9.56 10.34 7.48
C ASN A 152 11.11 10.35 7.45
N LYS A 153 11.69 11.55 7.53
CA LYS A 153 13.14 11.77 7.51
C LYS A 153 13.92 11.20 8.70
N ARG A 154 13.21 10.73 9.72
CA ARG A 154 13.82 10.13 10.93
C ARG A 154 14.01 8.62 10.81
N LEU A 155 13.45 8.01 9.76
CA LEU A 155 13.53 6.58 9.52
C LEU A 155 14.51 6.33 8.38
N SER A 156 15.50 5.47 8.60
CA SER A 156 16.47 5.03 7.62
C SER A 156 17.05 3.67 8.00
N GLY A 157 17.83 3.05 7.11
CA GLY A 157 18.46 1.76 7.35
C GLY A 157 17.57 0.57 6.98
N PHE A 158 16.60 0.79 6.10
CA PHE A 158 15.69 -0.24 5.62
C PHE A 158 16.09 -0.82 4.25
N ASN A 159 17.24 -0.42 3.70
CA ASN A 159 17.76 -1.04 2.49
C ASN A 159 18.25 -2.45 2.78
N ASP A 160 18.03 -3.36 1.83
CA ASP A 160 18.42 -4.77 1.88
C ASP A 160 17.98 -5.48 3.17
N ALA A 161 16.79 -5.14 3.66
CA ALA A 161 16.24 -5.67 4.90
C ALA A 161 15.16 -6.73 4.63
N SER A 162 14.99 -7.63 5.59
CA SER A 162 13.89 -8.60 5.61
C SER A 162 13.19 -8.53 6.95
N VAL A 163 11.89 -8.31 6.93
CA VAL A 163 11.03 -8.26 8.11
C VAL A 163 9.87 -9.21 7.93
N SER A 164 9.63 -10.07 8.90
CA SER A 164 8.45 -10.93 8.95
C SER A 164 7.84 -10.96 10.34
N GLY A 165 6.55 -11.18 10.41
CA GLY A 165 5.85 -11.24 11.67
C GLY A 165 4.43 -11.73 11.52
N SER A 166 3.76 -11.92 12.67
CA SER A 166 2.33 -12.18 12.76
C SER A 166 1.68 -11.26 13.78
N ILE A 167 0.45 -10.89 13.51
CA ILE A 167 -0.37 -10.05 14.37
C ILE A 167 -1.63 -10.81 14.68
N ASP A 168 -1.98 -10.85 15.96
CA ASP A 168 -3.24 -11.39 16.50
C ASP A 168 -3.71 -10.39 17.57
N SER A 169 -4.81 -9.68 17.28
CA SER A 169 -5.34 -8.60 18.11
C SER A 169 -6.82 -8.76 18.42
#